data_e17263d58bc75feb482abdfa03edfb2d
#
_entry.id   e17263d58bc75feb482abdfa03edfb2d
#
_cell.length_a   1.000
_cell.length_b   1.000
_cell.length_c   1.000
_cell.angle_alpha   90.00
_cell.angle_beta   90.00
_cell.angle_gamma   90.00
#
_symmetry.space_group_name_H-M   'P 1'
#
loop_
_entity.id
_entity.type
_entity.pdbx_description
1 polymer ?
#
loop_
_entity_poly.entity_id
_entity_poly.type
_entity_poly.pdbx_seq_one_letter_code
_entity_poly.pdbx_strand_id
1 'polypeptide(L)'
;MIVSGVDIVIQKSERKTVSIFIERDGSVSARVPEKLKDEEIRDILKAKEYQIFKNLAEWTQLNENAVEREYVNGQSFLYLGRNYRLKLVEEKLEGVHFNRNTFFLSKTDKHKAKELFVKFYKDKLNSKIHPIIERYKNQLGVEPKQIKVMELQNRWASCMPNGNVNFHWKCAMAPIDVLHYIIVHELAHLIHNNHTQAFWNEVDKILPNYDEQVNWLKINGVGMDL
;
A
#
# COMPACT_ATOMS: atom_id res chain seq x y z
N MET A 1 20.46 -7.31 13.00
CA MET A 1 21.86 -7.50 12.51
C MET A 1 22.35 -6.15 12.01
N ILE A 2 23.47 -5.68 12.54
CA ILE A 2 24.01 -4.37 12.12
C ILE A 2 24.95 -4.57 10.92
N VAL A 3 24.68 -3.86 9.82
CA VAL A 3 25.52 -3.80 8.62
C VAL A 3 25.74 -2.33 8.27
N SER A 4 27.03 -1.92 8.26
CA SER A 4 27.44 -0.54 7.95
C SER A 4 26.67 0.55 8.72
N GLY A 5 26.38 0.30 10.01
CA GLY A 5 25.65 1.22 10.88
C GLY A 5 24.12 1.17 10.79
N VAL A 6 23.55 0.38 9.87
CA VAL A 6 22.10 0.18 9.76
C VAL A 6 21.71 -1.11 10.49
N ASP A 7 20.73 -1.02 11.38
CA ASP A 7 20.15 -2.22 12.00
C ASP A 7 19.11 -2.85 11.07
N ILE A 8 19.36 -4.11 10.69
CA ILE A 8 18.53 -4.85 9.74
C ILE A 8 17.86 -6.02 10.46
N VAL A 9 16.55 -6.03 10.47
CA VAL A 9 15.73 -7.12 11.03
C VAL A 9 15.75 -8.30 10.07
N ILE A 10 16.32 -9.44 10.49
CA ILE A 10 16.42 -10.65 9.65
C ILE A 10 15.21 -11.55 9.88
N GLN A 11 14.51 -11.88 8.79
CA GLN A 11 13.39 -12.82 8.77
C GLN A 11 13.76 -14.02 7.90
N LYS A 12 13.98 -15.18 8.52
CA LYS A 12 14.25 -16.44 7.82
C LYS A 12 12.94 -17.09 7.38
N SER A 13 12.87 -17.60 6.16
CA SER A 13 11.69 -18.28 5.62
C SER A 13 12.07 -19.24 4.50
N GLU A 14 11.17 -20.14 4.14
CA GLU A 14 11.35 -21.09 3.03
C GLU A 14 11.29 -20.35 1.69
N ARG A 15 12.43 -19.85 1.25
CA ARG A 15 12.61 -19.09 0.01
C ARG A 15 14.00 -19.31 -0.60
N LYS A 16 14.18 -18.94 -1.88
CA LYS A 16 15.43 -19.11 -2.61
C LYS A 16 16.25 -17.82 -2.78
N THR A 17 15.66 -16.66 -2.46
CA THR A 17 16.27 -15.34 -2.73
C THR A 17 16.29 -14.47 -1.48
N VAL A 18 17.23 -13.52 -1.41
CA VAL A 18 17.25 -12.47 -0.38
C VAL A 18 16.53 -11.24 -0.91
N SER A 19 15.59 -10.72 -0.12
CA SER A 19 14.90 -9.46 -0.40
C SER A 19 15.08 -8.51 0.78
N ILE A 20 15.33 -7.22 0.49
CA ILE A 20 15.54 -6.18 1.47
C ILE A 20 14.40 -5.17 1.32
N PHE A 21 13.84 -4.74 2.44
CA PHE A 21 12.72 -3.80 2.51
C PHE A 21 13.06 -2.64 3.41
N ILE A 22 12.67 -1.44 3.02
CA ILE A 22 12.53 -0.31 3.93
C ILE A 22 11.08 -0.32 4.38
N GLU A 23 10.88 -0.50 5.66
CA GLU A 23 9.55 -0.54 6.27
C GLU A 23 8.93 0.87 6.31
N ARG A 24 7.64 0.95 6.61
CA ARG A 24 6.94 2.25 6.64
C ARG A 24 7.44 3.19 7.74
N ASP A 25 7.98 2.66 8.81
CA ASP A 25 8.61 3.40 9.92
C ASP A 25 10.09 3.74 9.66
N GLY A 26 10.63 3.41 8.48
CA GLY A 26 12.02 3.61 8.11
C GLY A 26 12.97 2.51 8.59
N SER A 27 12.50 1.54 9.34
CA SER A 27 13.32 0.39 9.71
C SER A 27 13.66 -0.46 8.48
N VAL A 28 14.78 -1.16 8.53
CA VAL A 28 15.21 -2.03 7.44
C VAL A 28 14.98 -3.48 7.81
N SER A 29 14.32 -4.23 6.95
CA SER A 29 14.15 -5.67 7.11
C SER A 29 14.71 -6.44 5.91
N ALA A 30 15.19 -7.67 6.16
CA ALA A 30 15.63 -8.57 5.12
C ALA A 30 14.99 -9.95 5.30
N ARG A 31 14.33 -10.43 4.24
CA ARG A 31 13.82 -11.80 4.18
C ARG A 31 14.84 -12.66 3.46
N VAL A 32 15.26 -13.72 4.13
CA VAL A 32 16.37 -14.58 3.69
C VAL A 32 15.98 -16.05 3.73
N PRO A 33 16.60 -16.93 2.90
CA PRO A 33 16.44 -18.38 3.00
C PRO A 33 16.85 -18.91 4.37
N GLU A 34 16.09 -19.89 4.90
CA GLU A 34 16.39 -20.52 6.20
C GLU A 34 17.77 -21.15 6.27
N LYS A 35 18.26 -21.67 5.15
CA LYS A 35 19.53 -22.40 5.03
C LYS A 35 20.77 -21.52 5.09
N LEU A 36 20.62 -20.19 4.91
CA LEU A 36 21.77 -19.29 4.92
C LEU A 36 22.29 -19.08 6.34
N LYS A 37 23.64 -19.13 6.46
CA LYS A 37 24.35 -18.78 7.69
C LYS A 37 24.41 -17.27 7.85
N ASP A 38 24.57 -16.82 9.08
CA ASP A 38 24.56 -15.38 9.39
C ASP A 38 25.74 -14.63 8.74
N GLU A 39 26.87 -15.29 8.51
CA GLU A 39 28.01 -14.74 7.77
C GLU A 39 27.67 -14.50 6.30
N GLU A 40 27.06 -15.49 5.64
CA GLU A 40 26.60 -15.38 4.24
C GLU A 40 25.55 -14.28 4.07
N ILE A 41 24.61 -14.18 5.03
CA ILE A 41 23.61 -13.11 5.05
C ILE A 41 24.30 -11.74 5.14
N ARG A 42 25.30 -11.61 6.03
CA ARG A 42 26.06 -10.36 6.21
C ARG A 42 26.77 -9.95 4.94
N ASP A 43 27.41 -10.88 4.25
CA ASP A 43 28.13 -10.61 3.00
C ASP A 43 27.18 -10.19 1.87
N ILE A 44 26.04 -10.84 1.75
CA ILE A 44 24.99 -10.46 0.80
C ILE A 44 24.46 -9.05 1.10
N LEU A 45 24.21 -8.72 2.37
CA LEU A 45 23.71 -7.40 2.77
C LEU A 45 24.78 -6.31 2.53
N LYS A 46 26.06 -6.60 2.80
CA LYS A 46 27.17 -5.69 2.47
C LYS A 46 27.27 -5.43 0.96
N ALA A 47 27.16 -6.46 0.14
CA ALA A 47 27.17 -6.32 -1.32
C ALA A 47 26.01 -5.45 -1.84
N LYS A 48 24.91 -5.34 -1.07
CA LYS A 48 23.74 -4.51 -1.37
C LYS A 48 23.69 -3.18 -0.60
N GLU A 49 24.76 -2.84 0.10
CA GLU A 49 24.85 -1.65 0.96
C GLU A 49 24.44 -0.36 0.23
N TYR A 50 24.98 -0.13 -0.95
CA TYR A 50 24.64 1.05 -1.77
C TYR A 50 23.12 1.14 -2.03
N GLN A 51 22.49 0.02 -2.37
CA GLN A 51 21.05 -0.01 -2.61
C GLN A 51 20.23 0.26 -1.34
N ILE A 52 20.70 -0.24 -0.18
CA ILE A 52 20.06 0.01 1.12
C ILE A 52 20.11 1.50 1.44
N PHE A 53 21.30 2.12 1.35
CA PHE A 53 21.45 3.55 1.64
C PHE A 53 20.68 4.43 0.66
N LYS A 54 20.69 4.11 -0.63
CA LYS A 54 19.89 4.81 -1.63
C LYS A 54 18.40 4.76 -1.30
N ASN A 55 17.87 3.58 -0.99
CA ASN A 55 16.46 3.40 -0.66
C ASN A 55 16.10 4.10 0.65
N LEU A 56 16.99 4.11 1.66
CA LEU A 56 16.80 4.84 2.92
C LEU A 56 16.77 6.35 2.68
N ALA A 57 17.69 6.87 1.86
CA ALA A 57 17.70 8.30 1.50
C ALA A 57 16.42 8.71 0.75
N GLU A 58 15.99 7.91 -0.21
CA GLU A 58 14.71 8.12 -0.91
C GLU A 58 13.53 8.07 0.08
N TRP A 59 13.52 7.10 1.01
CA TRP A 59 12.50 7.02 2.05
C TRP A 59 12.50 8.25 2.96
N THR A 60 13.67 8.70 3.43
CA THR A 60 13.80 9.89 4.28
C THR A 60 13.26 11.13 3.56
N GLN A 61 13.66 11.34 2.31
CA GLN A 61 13.19 12.46 1.51
C GLN A 61 11.67 12.45 1.31
N LEU A 62 11.10 11.28 1.04
CA LEU A 62 9.65 11.13 0.85
C LEU A 62 8.88 11.35 2.16
N ASN A 63 9.48 11.05 3.32
CA ASN A 63 8.85 11.16 4.64
C ASN A 63 9.16 12.47 5.38
N GLU A 64 9.98 13.35 4.83
CA GLU A 64 10.31 14.65 5.44
C GLU A 64 9.07 15.46 5.88
N ASN A 65 7.95 15.27 5.20
CA ASN A 65 6.68 15.93 5.45
C ASN A 65 5.59 14.97 5.98
N ALA A 66 5.96 13.84 6.58
CA ALA A 66 4.98 12.96 7.20
C ALA A 66 4.24 13.69 8.31
N VAL A 67 2.92 13.83 8.17
CA VAL A 67 2.09 14.59 9.13
C VAL A 67 1.45 13.61 10.11
N GLU A 68 1.73 13.80 11.39
CA GLU A 68 0.97 13.12 12.45
C GLU A 68 -0.46 13.67 12.51
N ARG A 69 -1.45 12.78 12.58
CA ARG A 69 -2.86 13.15 12.52
C ARG A 69 -3.42 13.38 13.93
N GLU A 70 -3.88 14.60 14.20
CA GLU A 70 -4.46 14.99 15.50
C GLU A 70 -5.99 14.86 15.55
N TYR A 71 -6.64 14.64 14.40
CA TYR A 71 -8.09 14.56 14.24
C TYR A 71 -8.81 15.79 14.82
N VAL A 72 -8.40 16.97 14.36
CA VAL A 72 -8.96 18.26 14.76
C VAL A 72 -9.74 18.90 13.60
N ASN A 73 -10.58 19.90 13.95
CA ASN A 73 -11.31 20.66 12.96
C ASN A 73 -10.37 21.29 11.92
N GLY A 74 -10.68 21.13 10.65
CA GLY A 74 -9.91 21.68 9.54
C GLY A 74 -8.74 20.81 9.08
N GLN A 75 -8.33 19.77 9.84
CA GLN A 75 -7.32 18.83 9.39
C GLN A 75 -7.77 18.10 8.13
N SER A 76 -6.86 17.97 7.16
CA SER A 76 -7.15 17.37 5.86
C SER A 76 -6.84 15.88 5.84
N PHE A 77 -7.72 15.12 5.20
CA PHE A 77 -7.59 13.68 4.97
C PHE A 77 -7.75 13.39 3.49
N LEU A 78 -6.88 12.54 2.98
CA LEU A 78 -6.84 12.16 1.57
C LEU A 78 -7.96 11.13 1.27
N TYR A 79 -8.72 11.36 0.20
CA TYR A 79 -9.70 10.39 -0.31
C TYR A 79 -9.83 10.52 -1.82
N LEU A 80 -9.64 9.41 -2.55
CA LEU A 80 -9.65 9.38 -4.02
C LEU A 80 -8.75 10.46 -4.66
N GLY A 81 -7.53 10.63 -4.13
CA GLY A 81 -6.53 11.55 -4.64
C GLY A 81 -6.75 13.02 -4.28
N ARG A 82 -7.75 13.35 -3.45
CA ARG A 82 -8.05 14.72 -3.04
C ARG A 82 -8.07 14.86 -1.53
N ASN A 83 -7.63 16.01 -1.04
CA ASN A 83 -7.67 16.34 0.38
C ASN A 83 -9.01 16.96 0.76
N TYR A 84 -9.63 16.45 1.81
CA TYR A 84 -10.88 16.94 2.37
C TYR A 84 -10.75 17.22 3.86
N ARG A 85 -11.40 18.29 4.32
CA ARG A 85 -11.30 18.72 5.72
C ARG A 85 -12.21 17.91 6.63
N LEU A 86 -11.74 17.68 7.86
CA LEU A 86 -12.52 17.12 8.95
C LEU A 86 -13.31 18.24 9.66
N LYS A 87 -14.55 17.96 9.98
CA LYS A 87 -15.40 18.73 10.88
C LYS A 87 -15.86 17.84 12.03
N LEU A 88 -15.48 18.21 13.25
CA LEU A 88 -16.01 17.59 14.45
C LEU A 88 -17.36 18.23 14.79
N VAL A 89 -18.37 17.38 15.04
CA VAL A 89 -19.74 17.82 15.35
C VAL A 89 -20.18 17.34 16.73
N GLU A 90 -21.08 18.07 17.37
CA GLU A 90 -21.67 17.68 18.66
C GLU A 90 -22.66 16.53 18.54
N GLU A 91 -23.30 16.43 17.37
CA GLU A 91 -24.26 15.38 17.06
C GLU A 91 -23.59 14.01 17.14
N LYS A 92 -24.33 13.03 17.66
CA LYS A 92 -23.88 11.65 17.71
C LYS A 92 -24.01 11.05 16.30
N LEU A 93 -22.86 10.84 15.65
CA LEU A 93 -22.76 10.14 14.37
C LEU A 93 -22.23 8.73 14.60
N GLU A 94 -22.68 7.78 13.80
CA GLU A 94 -22.09 6.45 13.79
C GLU A 94 -20.91 6.40 12.79
N GLY A 95 -19.69 6.49 13.33
CA GLY A 95 -18.45 6.44 12.53
C GLY A 95 -18.14 7.75 11.80
N VAL A 96 -17.34 7.63 10.74
CA VAL A 96 -16.95 8.75 9.88
C VAL A 96 -17.94 8.89 8.73
N HIS A 97 -18.49 10.07 8.55
CA HIS A 97 -19.35 10.41 7.44
C HIS A 97 -18.61 11.31 6.45
N PHE A 98 -18.86 11.10 5.16
CA PHE A 98 -18.33 11.95 4.10
C PHE A 98 -19.47 12.49 3.24
N ASN A 99 -19.66 13.80 3.28
CA ASN A 99 -20.70 14.49 2.54
C ASN A 99 -20.20 15.88 2.11
N ARG A 100 -20.61 16.34 0.93
CA ARG A 100 -20.28 17.68 0.38
C ARG A 100 -18.80 18.02 0.56
N ASN A 101 -17.91 17.10 0.19
CA ASN A 101 -16.45 17.28 0.27
C ASN A 101 -15.90 17.55 1.68
N THR A 102 -16.58 17.05 2.71
CA THR A 102 -16.19 17.21 4.12
C THR A 102 -16.35 15.90 4.86
N PHE A 103 -15.38 15.56 5.67
CA PHE A 103 -15.47 14.48 6.65
C PHE A 103 -16.15 15.01 7.92
N PHE A 104 -17.04 14.23 8.48
CA PHE A 104 -17.70 14.51 9.75
C PHE A 104 -17.45 13.38 10.72
N LEU A 105 -17.12 13.73 11.95
CA LEU A 105 -16.93 12.80 13.06
C LEU A 105 -17.53 13.43 14.33
N SER A 106 -18.20 12.62 15.15
CA SER A 106 -18.67 13.07 16.46
C SER A 106 -17.49 13.43 17.36
N LYS A 107 -17.55 14.54 18.08
CA LYS A 107 -16.52 14.93 19.06
C LYS A 107 -16.29 13.87 20.12
N THR A 108 -17.34 13.16 20.53
CA THR A 108 -17.28 12.07 21.51
C THR A 108 -16.42 10.90 21.02
N ASP A 109 -16.32 10.72 19.71
CA ASP A 109 -15.60 9.60 19.08
C ASP A 109 -14.18 9.95 18.64
N LYS A 110 -13.71 11.18 18.95
CA LYS A 110 -12.34 11.63 18.59
C LYS A 110 -11.26 10.67 19.09
N HIS A 111 -11.41 10.11 20.28
CA HIS A 111 -10.42 9.20 20.89
C HIS A 111 -10.19 7.90 20.10
N LYS A 112 -11.13 7.49 19.28
CA LYS A 112 -11.05 6.31 18.38
C LYS A 112 -11.11 6.70 16.89
N ALA A 113 -10.81 7.96 16.57
CA ALA A 113 -10.92 8.51 15.22
C ALA A 113 -10.15 7.69 14.18
N LYS A 114 -8.91 7.26 14.50
CA LYS A 114 -8.08 6.43 13.59
C LYS A 114 -8.80 5.15 13.19
N GLU A 115 -9.37 4.43 14.15
CA GLU A 115 -10.11 3.18 13.89
C GLU A 115 -11.34 3.41 13.01
N LEU A 116 -12.06 4.50 13.28
CA LEU A 116 -13.24 4.86 12.51
C LEU A 116 -12.91 5.29 11.08
N PHE A 117 -11.81 6.01 10.87
CA PHE A 117 -11.31 6.34 9.54
C PHE A 117 -10.85 5.08 8.78
N VAL A 118 -10.12 4.17 9.43
CA VAL A 118 -9.74 2.88 8.83
C VAL A 118 -10.99 2.10 8.39
N LYS A 119 -12.02 2.02 9.26
CA LYS A 119 -13.29 1.38 8.89
C LYS A 119 -13.93 2.07 7.69
N PHE A 120 -14.04 3.40 7.71
CA PHE A 120 -14.58 4.18 6.60
C PHE A 120 -13.86 3.86 5.28
N TYR A 121 -12.52 3.89 5.27
CA TYR A 121 -11.75 3.59 4.06
C TYR A 121 -11.91 2.14 3.59
N LYS A 122 -11.97 1.18 4.51
CA LYS A 122 -12.27 -0.23 4.17
C LYS A 122 -13.61 -0.37 3.48
N ASP A 123 -14.66 0.21 4.05
CA ASP A 123 -16.02 0.11 3.52
C ASP A 123 -16.13 0.80 2.15
N LYS A 124 -15.55 2.01 2.01
CA LYS A 124 -15.54 2.75 0.75
C LYS A 124 -14.71 2.06 -0.33
N LEU A 125 -13.55 1.53 0.01
CA LEU A 125 -12.73 0.79 -0.95
C LEU A 125 -13.45 -0.47 -1.40
N ASN A 126 -13.98 -1.24 -0.46
CA ASN A 126 -14.68 -2.48 -0.77
C ASN A 126 -15.83 -2.25 -1.77
N SER A 127 -16.63 -1.21 -1.58
CA SER A 127 -17.72 -0.87 -2.51
C SER A 127 -17.22 -0.44 -3.90
N LYS A 128 -16.01 0.16 -3.99
CA LYS A 128 -15.46 0.68 -5.25
C LYS A 128 -14.70 -0.36 -6.06
N ILE A 129 -13.96 -1.27 -5.41
CA ILE A 129 -13.11 -2.22 -6.15
C ILE A 129 -13.91 -3.27 -6.91
N HIS A 130 -15.06 -3.71 -6.39
CA HIS A 130 -15.85 -4.76 -7.03
C HIS A 130 -16.26 -4.43 -8.47
N PRO A 131 -16.90 -3.29 -8.78
CA PRO A 131 -17.26 -2.97 -10.17
C PRO A 131 -16.03 -2.77 -11.08
N ILE A 132 -14.89 -2.30 -10.53
CA ILE A 132 -13.66 -2.15 -11.29
C ILE A 132 -13.06 -3.52 -11.61
N ILE A 133 -13.03 -4.43 -10.64
CA ILE A 133 -12.55 -5.80 -10.81
C ILE A 133 -13.42 -6.54 -11.84
N GLU A 134 -14.76 -6.45 -11.74
CA GLU A 134 -15.68 -7.05 -12.72
C GLU A 134 -15.40 -6.61 -14.16
N ARG A 135 -15.07 -5.32 -14.33
CA ARG A 135 -14.68 -4.80 -15.66
C ARG A 135 -13.40 -5.45 -16.18
N TYR A 136 -12.34 -5.47 -15.34
CA TYR A 136 -11.02 -5.88 -15.80
C TYR A 136 -10.80 -7.40 -15.81
N LYS A 137 -11.45 -8.15 -14.94
CA LYS A 137 -11.37 -9.61 -14.97
C LYS A 137 -11.87 -10.18 -16.30
N ASN A 138 -12.93 -9.59 -16.87
CA ASN A 138 -13.45 -9.99 -18.18
C ASN A 138 -12.48 -9.64 -19.32
N GLN A 139 -11.78 -8.50 -19.24
CA GLN A 139 -10.81 -8.09 -20.24
C GLN A 139 -9.53 -8.93 -20.21
N LEU A 140 -9.09 -9.35 -19.01
CA LEU A 140 -7.92 -10.21 -18.82
C LEU A 140 -8.23 -11.70 -18.91
N GLY A 141 -9.52 -12.10 -18.91
CA GLY A 141 -9.92 -13.49 -18.91
C GLY A 141 -9.58 -14.24 -17.64
N VAL A 142 -9.62 -13.58 -16.47
CA VAL A 142 -9.25 -14.13 -15.18
C VAL A 142 -10.42 -14.08 -14.18
N GLU A 143 -10.37 -14.94 -13.14
CA GLU A 143 -11.36 -14.98 -12.08
C GLU A 143 -10.66 -15.07 -10.72
N PRO A 144 -10.62 -13.97 -9.91
CA PRO A 144 -10.09 -14.02 -8.57
C PRO A 144 -11.00 -14.86 -7.65
N LYS A 145 -10.41 -15.76 -6.86
CA LYS A 145 -11.15 -16.61 -5.94
C LYS A 145 -11.84 -15.86 -4.81
N GLN A 146 -11.14 -14.90 -4.26
CA GLN A 146 -11.63 -14.07 -3.15
C GLN A 146 -10.96 -12.70 -3.21
N ILE A 147 -11.75 -11.68 -2.90
CA ILE A 147 -11.28 -10.29 -2.82
C ILE A 147 -11.46 -9.83 -1.37
N LYS A 148 -10.42 -9.26 -0.76
CA LYS A 148 -10.47 -8.69 0.59
C LYS A 148 -9.83 -7.32 0.65
N VAL A 149 -10.43 -6.43 1.45
CA VAL A 149 -9.81 -5.18 1.88
C VAL A 149 -9.37 -5.34 3.33
N MET A 150 -8.06 -5.20 3.57
CA MET A 150 -7.47 -5.45 4.88
C MET A 150 -6.25 -4.57 5.15
N GLU A 151 -5.64 -4.69 6.31
CA GLU A 151 -4.32 -4.17 6.57
C GLU A 151 -3.28 -5.08 5.91
N LEU A 152 -2.35 -4.49 5.17
CA LEU A 152 -1.21 -5.20 4.59
C LEU A 152 0.08 -4.50 5.02
N GLN A 153 1.12 -5.28 5.28
CA GLN A 153 2.46 -4.74 5.51
C GLN A 153 3.12 -4.42 4.17
N ASN A 154 3.75 -3.25 4.04
CA ASN A 154 4.68 -2.86 2.95
C ASN A 154 4.21 -3.07 1.51
N ARG A 155 2.90 -3.15 1.26
CA ARG A 155 2.33 -3.29 -0.08
C ARG A 155 0.93 -2.70 -0.17
N TRP A 156 0.55 -2.26 -1.35
CA TRP A 156 -0.78 -1.73 -1.63
C TRP A 156 -1.80 -2.84 -1.86
N ALA A 157 -1.36 -3.95 -2.46
CA ALA A 157 -2.19 -5.09 -2.71
C ALA A 157 -1.33 -6.37 -2.80
N SER A 158 -1.94 -7.53 -2.93
CA SER A 158 -1.25 -8.81 -3.15
C SER A 158 -2.17 -9.82 -3.80
N CYS A 159 -1.66 -10.49 -4.83
CA CYS A 159 -2.26 -11.71 -5.36
C CYS A 159 -1.56 -12.93 -4.77
N MET A 160 -2.33 -13.84 -4.19
CA MET A 160 -1.80 -15.07 -3.61
C MET A 160 -1.82 -16.21 -4.63
N PRO A 161 -0.93 -17.22 -4.51
CA PRO A 161 -0.89 -18.37 -5.43
C PRO A 161 -2.21 -19.14 -5.53
N ASN A 162 -3.05 -19.05 -4.51
CA ASN A 162 -4.38 -19.68 -4.50
C ASN A 162 -5.47 -18.85 -5.21
N GLY A 163 -5.12 -17.72 -5.82
CA GLY A 163 -6.04 -16.84 -6.54
C GLY A 163 -6.79 -15.82 -5.67
N ASN A 164 -6.43 -15.69 -4.39
CA ASN A 164 -6.99 -14.63 -3.54
C ASN A 164 -6.27 -13.31 -3.78
N VAL A 165 -7.03 -12.22 -3.91
CA VAL A 165 -6.51 -10.87 -4.11
C VAL A 165 -6.88 -10.00 -2.91
N ASN A 166 -5.87 -9.40 -2.28
CA ASN A 166 -6.05 -8.54 -1.11
C ASN A 166 -5.60 -7.12 -1.43
N PHE A 167 -6.37 -6.14 -0.96
CA PHE A 167 -6.08 -4.72 -1.13
C PHE A 167 -5.91 -4.06 0.23
N HIS A 168 -4.89 -3.21 0.36
CA HIS A 168 -4.72 -2.39 1.55
C HIS A 168 -5.79 -1.29 1.55
N TRP A 169 -6.43 -1.03 2.70
CA TRP A 169 -7.46 -0.01 2.83
C TRP A 169 -6.99 1.40 2.42
N LYS A 170 -5.69 1.68 2.55
CA LYS A 170 -5.08 2.95 2.11
C LYS A 170 -5.23 3.21 0.61
N CYS A 171 -5.48 2.19 -0.21
CA CYS A 171 -5.78 2.38 -1.64
C CYS A 171 -7.01 3.27 -1.88
N ALA A 172 -7.91 3.41 -0.88
CA ALA A 172 -9.01 4.38 -0.96
C ALA A 172 -8.56 5.85 -0.99
N MET A 173 -7.34 6.12 -0.57
CA MET A 173 -6.74 7.46 -0.59
C MET A 173 -6.19 7.83 -1.98
N ALA A 174 -5.81 6.84 -2.78
CA ALA A 174 -5.25 7.04 -4.12
C ALA A 174 -6.27 7.64 -5.11
N PRO A 175 -5.81 8.37 -6.13
CA PRO A 175 -6.63 8.71 -7.29
C PRO A 175 -7.27 7.48 -7.92
N ILE A 176 -8.41 7.68 -8.57
CA ILE A 176 -9.15 6.55 -9.14
C ILE A 176 -8.32 5.80 -10.20
N ASP A 177 -7.54 6.50 -11.00
CA ASP A 177 -6.69 5.89 -12.04
C ASP A 177 -5.56 5.05 -11.44
N VAL A 178 -5.02 5.49 -10.31
CA VAL A 178 -4.04 4.71 -9.53
C VAL A 178 -4.67 3.46 -8.93
N LEU A 179 -5.92 3.57 -8.45
CA LEU A 179 -6.66 2.39 -7.97
C LEU A 179 -6.92 1.39 -9.11
N HIS A 180 -7.27 1.87 -10.32
CA HIS A 180 -7.40 1.04 -11.49
C HIS A 180 -6.09 0.29 -11.79
N TYR A 181 -4.96 1.00 -11.75
CA TYR A 181 -3.64 0.38 -11.96
C TYR A 181 -3.35 -0.72 -10.92
N ILE A 182 -3.56 -0.45 -9.63
CA ILE A 182 -3.34 -1.44 -8.56
C ILE A 182 -4.19 -2.71 -8.82
N ILE A 183 -5.45 -2.53 -9.21
CA ILE A 183 -6.35 -3.65 -9.50
C ILE A 183 -5.88 -4.45 -10.71
N VAL A 184 -5.55 -3.79 -11.82
CA VAL A 184 -5.07 -4.47 -13.04
C VAL A 184 -3.77 -5.21 -12.77
N HIS A 185 -2.85 -4.62 -12.00
CA HIS A 185 -1.60 -5.24 -11.59
C HIS A 185 -1.83 -6.57 -10.84
N GLU A 186 -2.72 -6.56 -9.86
CA GLU A 186 -3.01 -7.78 -9.08
C GLU A 186 -3.79 -8.83 -9.88
N LEU A 187 -4.65 -8.41 -10.80
CA LEU A 187 -5.34 -9.35 -11.70
C LEU A 187 -4.37 -9.97 -12.71
N ALA A 188 -3.39 -9.22 -13.22
CA ALA A 188 -2.35 -9.75 -14.09
C ALA A 188 -1.49 -10.82 -13.41
N HIS A 189 -1.35 -10.78 -12.08
CA HIS A 189 -0.70 -11.82 -11.30
C HIS A 189 -1.45 -13.16 -11.29
N LEU A 190 -2.73 -13.19 -11.63
CA LEU A 190 -3.46 -14.45 -11.83
C LEU A 190 -3.02 -15.18 -13.10
N ILE A 191 -2.37 -14.47 -14.06
CA ILE A 191 -1.81 -15.02 -15.29
C ILE A 191 -0.31 -15.28 -15.12
N HIS A 192 0.42 -14.29 -14.59
CA HIS A 192 1.88 -14.30 -14.47
C HIS A 192 2.32 -14.01 -13.04
N ASN A 193 2.91 -14.99 -12.36
CA ASN A 193 3.35 -14.84 -10.98
C ASN A 193 4.49 -13.84 -10.77
N ASN A 194 5.26 -13.54 -11.83
CA ASN A 194 6.45 -12.69 -11.76
C ASN A 194 6.33 -11.52 -12.74
N HIS A 195 6.95 -10.39 -12.42
CA HIS A 195 7.00 -9.18 -13.24
C HIS A 195 7.92 -9.32 -14.47
N THR A 196 7.68 -10.33 -15.30
CA THR A 196 8.36 -10.52 -16.59
C THR A 196 7.80 -9.57 -17.65
N GLN A 197 8.43 -9.52 -18.82
CA GLN A 197 7.88 -8.73 -19.93
C GLN A 197 6.45 -9.16 -20.29
N ALA A 198 6.14 -10.46 -20.20
CA ALA A 198 4.79 -10.98 -20.45
C ALA A 198 3.77 -10.42 -19.46
N PHE A 199 4.12 -10.30 -18.16
CA PHE A 199 3.29 -9.65 -17.16
C PHE A 199 3.00 -8.17 -17.52
N TRP A 200 4.05 -7.42 -17.84
CA TRP A 200 3.89 -5.99 -18.17
C TRP A 200 3.12 -5.79 -19.46
N ASN A 201 3.22 -6.69 -20.42
CA ASN A 201 2.41 -6.65 -21.64
C ASN A 201 0.91 -6.82 -21.34
N GLU A 202 0.54 -7.65 -20.34
CA GLU A 202 -0.87 -7.76 -19.91
C GLU A 202 -1.37 -6.47 -19.24
N VAL A 203 -0.54 -5.83 -18.41
CA VAL A 203 -0.88 -4.54 -17.79
C VAL A 203 -1.03 -3.46 -18.85
N ASP A 204 -0.09 -3.38 -19.80
CA ASP A 204 -0.04 -2.37 -20.86
C ASP A 204 -1.25 -2.46 -21.82
N LYS A 205 -1.70 -3.67 -22.16
CA LYS A 205 -2.93 -3.87 -22.97
C LYS A 205 -4.16 -3.20 -22.37
N ILE A 206 -4.24 -3.14 -21.04
CA ILE A 206 -5.40 -2.60 -20.33
C ILE A 206 -5.20 -1.12 -19.99
N LEU A 207 -3.98 -0.75 -19.60
CA LEU A 207 -3.60 0.59 -19.15
C LEU A 207 -2.27 1.02 -19.77
N PRO A 208 -2.27 1.51 -21.03
CA PRO A 208 -1.04 1.85 -21.74
C PRO A 208 -0.15 2.89 -21.05
N ASN A 209 -0.71 3.73 -20.18
CA ASN A 209 0.02 4.79 -19.44
C ASN A 209 0.24 4.42 -17.96
N TYR A 210 0.33 3.14 -17.61
CA TYR A 210 0.45 2.71 -16.21
C TYR A 210 1.69 3.27 -15.49
N ASP A 211 2.71 3.67 -16.19
CA ASP A 211 3.93 4.28 -15.63
C ASP A 211 3.62 5.58 -14.86
N GLU A 212 2.62 6.36 -15.28
CA GLU A 212 2.17 7.55 -14.58
C GLU A 212 1.63 7.19 -13.17
N GLN A 213 0.86 6.12 -13.08
CA GLN A 213 0.28 5.62 -11.84
C GLN A 213 1.35 5.01 -10.93
N VAL A 214 2.32 4.29 -11.49
CA VAL A 214 3.51 3.79 -10.77
C VAL A 214 4.28 4.95 -10.16
N ASN A 215 4.57 5.97 -10.96
CA ASN A 215 5.30 7.16 -10.51
C ASN A 215 4.52 7.92 -9.44
N TRP A 216 3.20 8.06 -9.61
CA TRP A 216 2.36 8.68 -8.61
C TRP A 216 2.43 7.95 -7.26
N LEU A 217 2.34 6.62 -7.25
CA LEU A 217 2.46 5.80 -6.04
C LEU A 217 3.83 5.94 -5.37
N LYS A 218 4.90 6.01 -6.16
CA LYS A 218 6.26 6.22 -5.66
C LYS A 218 6.38 7.54 -4.90
N ILE A 219 5.83 8.62 -5.46
CA ILE A 219 5.95 9.97 -4.89
C ILE A 219 4.97 10.18 -3.73
N ASN A 220 3.74 9.73 -3.85
CA ASN A 220 2.65 10.10 -2.95
C ASN A 220 2.27 9.00 -1.96
N GLY A 221 2.72 7.77 -2.19
CA GLY A 221 2.31 6.61 -1.41
C GLY A 221 2.61 6.73 0.09
N VAL A 222 3.72 7.37 0.44
CA VAL A 222 4.11 7.64 1.84
C VAL A 222 3.08 8.52 2.54
N GLY A 223 2.56 9.54 1.85
CA GLY A 223 1.53 10.45 2.39
C GLY A 223 0.14 9.83 2.55
N MET A 224 -0.07 8.59 2.07
CA MET A 224 -1.32 7.85 2.24
C MET A 224 -1.36 7.20 3.62
N ASP A 225 -1.45 8.01 4.67
CA ASP A 225 -1.51 7.55 6.07
C ASP A 225 -2.50 8.35 6.93
N LEU A 226 -2.78 7.83 8.18
CA LEU A 226 -3.71 8.37 9.17
C LEU A 226 -3.01 8.68 10.49
#